data_dd3a0ba581f2a629a1ce86447a0dcf89
#
_entry.id   dd3a0ba581f2a629a1ce86447a0dcf89
#
_cell.length_a   1.000
_cell.length_b   1.000
_cell.length_c   1.000
_cell.angle_alpha   90.00
_cell.angle_beta   90.00
_cell.angle_gamma   90.00
#
_symmetry.space_group_name_H-M   'P 1'
#
loop_
_entity.id
_entity.type
_entity.pdbx_description
1 polymer ?
#
loop_
_entity_poly.entity_id
_entity_poly.type
_entity_poly.pdbx_seq_one_letter_code
_entity_poly.pdbx_strand_id
1 'polypeptide(L)'
;GWTAEDLAALLYDSLHRNLLPQTADVTLVYPAHGAGSLCGKNLSKDTVSTIGAQRQYNYALQPMDKDTFIQLVTTDQPDPPTYFSFDAKLNASEIDTLDHMLQKTHKPLSLDTVLNLAAEGAQLLDTRDAVDFEGAHLVDSINIGLGGQYASWAGTLFNIDKPIVLITDSAAEEETTIVCSIAPCCSRVATVWATFESF
;
A
#
# COMPACT_ATOMS: atom_id res chain seq x y z
N GLY A 1 19.83 5.54 -6.66
CA GLY A 1 18.60 5.95 -5.97
C GLY A 1 18.96 6.88 -4.81
N TRP A 2 17.99 7.53 -4.22
CA TRP A 2 18.16 8.39 -3.05
C TRP A 2 18.39 7.51 -1.81
N THR A 3 19.32 7.90 -0.94
CA THR A 3 19.50 7.26 0.37
C THR A 3 18.56 7.88 1.41
N ALA A 4 18.44 7.25 2.58
CA ALA A 4 17.66 7.82 3.69
C ALA A 4 18.22 9.18 4.13
N GLU A 5 19.54 9.31 4.14
CA GLU A 5 20.25 10.54 4.48
C GLU A 5 20.01 11.65 3.46
N ASP A 6 20.01 11.32 2.15
CA ASP A 6 19.69 12.28 1.09
C ASP A 6 18.27 12.84 1.26
N LEU A 7 17.30 11.96 1.52
CA LEU A 7 15.92 12.35 1.76
C LEU A 7 15.75 13.16 3.04
N ALA A 8 16.43 12.77 4.12
CA ALA A 8 16.45 13.51 5.37
C ALA A 8 17.04 14.91 5.22
N ALA A 9 18.10 15.04 4.40
CA ALA A 9 18.72 16.33 4.11
C ALA A 9 17.74 17.27 3.36
N LEU A 10 16.99 16.75 2.40
CA LEU A 10 15.96 17.51 1.69
C LEU A 10 14.78 17.85 2.60
N LEU A 11 14.40 16.95 3.50
CA LEU A 11 13.35 17.18 4.48
C LEU A 11 13.74 18.32 5.44
N TYR A 12 14.98 18.35 5.92
CA TYR A 12 15.48 19.45 6.75
C TYR A 12 15.32 20.81 6.05
N ASP A 13 15.77 20.90 4.80
CA ASP A 13 15.68 22.15 4.04
C ASP A 13 14.21 22.56 3.82
N SER A 14 13.33 21.60 3.54
CA SER A 14 11.90 21.83 3.37
C SER A 14 11.23 22.33 4.65
N LEU A 15 11.54 21.72 5.79
CA LEU A 15 10.93 22.07 7.08
C LEU A 15 11.55 23.34 7.68
N HIS A 16 12.85 23.34 7.91
CA HIS A 16 13.52 24.37 8.70
C HIS A 16 13.83 25.66 7.91
N ARG A 17 14.09 25.55 6.60
CA ARG A 17 14.42 26.72 5.75
C ARG A 17 13.21 27.28 5.01
N ASN A 18 12.25 26.42 4.63
CA ASN A 18 11.14 26.87 3.80
C ASN A 18 9.83 26.97 4.61
N LEU A 19 9.37 25.88 5.23
CA LEU A 19 8.05 25.84 5.86
C LEU A 19 7.98 26.68 7.14
N LEU A 20 8.84 26.37 8.09
CA LEU A 20 8.77 26.99 9.43
C LEU A 20 8.95 28.52 9.43
N PRO A 21 9.85 29.13 8.66
CA PRO A 21 9.98 30.59 8.63
C PRO A 21 8.79 31.31 8.00
N GLN A 22 8.00 30.61 7.16
CA GLN A 22 6.92 31.21 6.39
C GLN A 22 5.52 30.94 6.99
N THR A 23 5.43 30.14 8.05
CA THR A 23 4.15 29.77 8.65
C THR A 23 3.96 30.32 10.05
N ALA A 24 2.77 30.88 10.31
CA ALA A 24 2.38 31.34 11.64
C ALA A 24 2.02 30.14 12.54
N ASP A 25 2.19 30.32 13.85
CA ASP A 25 1.90 29.27 14.84
C ASP A 25 0.42 28.82 14.85
N VAL A 26 -0.48 29.69 14.44
CA VAL A 26 -1.92 29.36 14.32
C VAL A 26 -2.30 28.59 13.06
N THR A 27 -1.35 28.39 12.14
CA THR A 27 -1.59 27.64 10.90
C THR A 27 -1.96 26.19 11.24
N LEU A 28 -3.11 25.74 10.69
CA LEU A 28 -3.59 24.38 10.92
C LEU A 28 -2.77 23.36 10.13
N VAL A 29 -2.52 22.22 10.76
CA VAL A 29 -1.86 21.06 10.20
C VAL A 29 -2.83 19.89 10.17
N TYR A 30 -3.08 19.36 8.98
CA TYR A 30 -3.87 18.15 8.76
C TYR A 30 -2.91 17.04 8.31
N PRO A 31 -2.54 16.10 9.21
CA PRO A 31 -1.61 15.04 8.87
C PRO A 31 -2.22 14.08 7.85
N ALA A 32 -1.44 13.68 6.86
CA ALA A 32 -1.87 12.70 5.87
C ALA A 32 -1.98 11.28 6.42
N HIS A 33 -1.33 10.99 7.54
CA HIS A 33 -1.29 9.67 8.16
C HIS A 33 -1.64 9.76 9.64
N GLY A 34 -2.40 8.78 10.13
CA GLY A 34 -2.73 8.62 11.55
C GLY A 34 -1.90 7.53 12.23
N ALA A 35 -2.15 7.36 13.52
CA ALA A 35 -1.54 6.30 14.32
C ALA A 35 -1.79 4.92 13.70
N GLY A 36 -0.74 4.08 13.64
CA GLY A 36 -0.79 2.75 13.03
C GLY A 36 -0.44 2.72 11.54
N SER A 37 -0.18 3.87 10.90
CA SER A 37 0.38 3.88 9.54
C SER A 37 1.79 3.27 9.52
N LEU A 38 2.11 2.57 8.43
CA LEU A 38 3.45 2.05 8.16
C LEU A 38 4.42 3.16 7.68
N CYS A 39 3.92 4.37 7.44
CA CYS A 39 4.68 5.52 6.94
C CYS A 39 5.15 6.41 8.10
N GLY A 40 6.21 6.05 8.77
CA GLY A 40 6.83 6.85 9.82
C GLY A 40 6.71 6.27 11.21
N LYS A 41 7.48 6.87 12.13
CA LYS A 41 7.50 6.49 13.54
C LYS A 41 6.85 7.57 14.43
N ASN A 42 6.35 7.16 15.59
CA ASN A 42 5.79 8.07 16.61
C ASN A 42 4.64 8.96 16.09
N LEU A 43 3.77 8.40 15.25
CA LEU A 43 2.59 9.11 14.77
C LEU A 43 1.57 9.32 15.92
N SER A 44 1.11 10.56 16.09
CA SER A 44 0.08 10.87 17.08
C SER A 44 -1.30 10.40 16.61
N LYS A 45 -2.26 10.37 17.56
CA LYS A 45 -3.67 10.07 17.25
C LYS A 45 -4.43 11.30 16.78
N ASP A 46 -3.80 12.48 16.79
CA ASP A 46 -4.45 13.73 16.43
C ASP A 46 -4.72 13.80 14.94
N THR A 47 -5.94 14.17 14.59
CA THR A 47 -6.34 14.38 13.19
C THR A 47 -6.11 15.83 12.73
N VAL A 48 -5.90 16.75 13.65
CA VAL A 48 -5.62 18.16 13.40
C VAL A 48 -4.64 18.67 14.46
N SER A 49 -3.71 19.53 14.04
CA SER A 49 -2.76 20.20 14.93
C SER A 49 -2.54 21.64 14.46
N THR A 50 -1.58 22.35 15.06
CA THR A 50 -1.09 23.65 14.59
C THR A 50 0.42 23.67 14.46
N ILE A 51 0.95 24.58 13.64
CA ILE A 51 2.42 24.75 13.52
C ILE A 51 3.04 25.09 14.88
N GLY A 52 2.37 25.88 15.70
CA GLY A 52 2.86 26.22 17.06
C GLY A 52 2.95 25.00 17.96
N ALA A 53 1.94 24.11 17.95
CA ALA A 53 1.98 22.85 18.69
C ALA A 53 3.09 21.93 18.14
N GLN A 54 3.22 21.84 16.83
CA GLN A 54 4.27 21.04 16.20
C GLN A 54 5.68 21.57 16.52
N ARG A 55 5.91 22.88 16.56
CA ARG A 55 7.17 23.46 17.02
C ARG A 55 7.49 23.10 18.47
N GLN A 56 6.50 22.93 19.31
CA GLN A 56 6.68 22.62 20.73
C GLN A 56 6.92 21.13 20.99
N TYR A 57 6.20 20.25 20.30
CA TYR A 57 6.16 18.82 20.65
C TYR A 57 6.79 17.89 19.60
N ASN A 58 6.93 18.34 18.35
CA ASN A 58 7.47 17.48 17.30
C ASN A 58 9.01 17.52 17.35
N TYR A 59 9.62 16.39 17.61
CA TYR A 59 11.08 16.27 17.73
C TYR A 59 11.82 16.73 16.47
N ALA A 60 11.25 16.52 15.28
CA ALA A 60 11.86 16.91 14.01
C ALA A 60 11.80 18.42 13.73
N LEU A 61 11.02 19.18 14.49
CA LEU A 61 10.91 20.65 14.36
C LEU A 61 11.63 21.42 15.44
N GLN A 62 12.35 20.74 16.35
CA GLN A 62 13.16 21.40 17.35
C GLN A 62 14.37 22.08 16.70
N PRO A 63 14.86 23.19 17.27
CA PRO A 63 16.08 23.84 16.78
C PRO A 63 17.27 22.88 16.84
N MET A 64 17.82 22.55 15.69
CA MET A 64 19.03 21.71 15.57
C MET A 64 19.75 21.97 14.25
N ASP A 65 21.01 21.58 14.15
CA ASP A 65 21.74 21.57 12.89
C ASP A 65 21.29 20.40 11.97
N LYS A 66 21.66 20.51 10.70
CA LYS A 66 21.23 19.56 9.67
C LYS A 66 21.75 18.14 9.91
N ASP A 67 22.98 18.00 10.40
CA ASP A 67 23.58 16.67 10.61
C ASP A 67 22.91 15.96 11.79
N THR A 68 22.63 16.68 12.87
CA THR A 68 21.85 16.18 14.00
C THR A 68 20.44 15.75 13.57
N PHE A 69 19.78 16.56 12.72
CA PHE A 69 18.46 16.22 12.18
C PHE A 69 18.49 14.93 11.36
N ILE A 70 19.48 14.80 10.43
CA ILE A 70 19.63 13.60 9.61
C ILE A 70 19.77 12.37 10.49
N GLN A 71 20.68 12.40 11.47
CA GLN A 71 20.86 11.28 12.40
C GLN A 71 19.57 10.95 13.14
N LEU A 72 18.86 11.96 13.65
CA LEU A 72 17.64 11.77 14.43
C LEU A 72 16.51 11.12 13.63
N VAL A 73 16.30 11.55 12.39
CA VAL A 73 15.18 11.05 11.58
C VAL A 73 15.49 9.74 10.86
N THR A 74 16.76 9.40 10.65
CA THR A 74 17.16 8.15 10.01
C THR A 74 17.43 7.00 11.00
N THR A 75 17.62 7.31 12.30
CA THR A 75 17.82 6.28 13.33
C THR A 75 16.52 5.53 13.62
N ASP A 76 16.61 4.22 13.79
CA ASP A 76 15.51 3.32 14.16
C ASP A 76 14.27 3.45 13.25
N GLN A 77 14.48 3.69 11.97
CA GLN A 77 13.40 3.61 10.99
C GLN A 77 13.00 2.15 10.78
N PRO A 78 11.71 1.82 10.78
CA PRO A 78 11.26 0.48 10.40
C PRO A 78 11.63 0.19 8.94
N ASP A 79 11.92 -1.06 8.64
CA ASP A 79 12.13 -1.47 7.26
C ASP A 79 10.87 -1.16 6.43
N PRO A 80 11.01 -0.49 5.29
CA PRO A 80 9.87 -0.21 4.44
C PRO A 80 9.32 -1.52 3.87
N PRO A 81 8.00 -1.64 3.73
CA PRO A 81 7.39 -2.76 3.01
C PRO A 81 8.01 -2.93 1.63
N THR A 82 8.18 -4.17 1.19
CA THR A 82 8.86 -4.51 -0.06
C THR A 82 8.26 -3.84 -1.30
N TYR A 83 6.96 -3.58 -1.29
CA TYR A 83 6.22 -2.96 -2.38
C TYR A 83 6.40 -1.43 -2.48
N PHE A 84 6.90 -0.73 -1.46
CA PHE A 84 7.05 0.73 -1.47
C PHE A 84 7.93 1.24 -2.61
N SER A 85 9.03 0.57 -2.90
CA SER A 85 9.92 0.96 -3.99
C SER A 85 9.28 0.82 -5.37
N PHE A 86 8.38 -0.14 -5.52
CA PHE A 86 7.58 -0.33 -6.73
C PHE A 86 6.53 0.76 -6.87
N ASP A 87 5.76 1.03 -5.81
CA ASP A 87 4.73 2.07 -5.79
C ASP A 87 5.33 3.45 -6.09
N ALA A 88 6.49 3.76 -5.53
CA ALA A 88 7.19 5.02 -5.81
C ALA A 88 7.58 5.15 -7.29
N LYS A 89 8.03 4.07 -7.93
CA LYS A 89 8.35 4.07 -9.35
C LYS A 89 7.10 4.22 -10.21
N LEU A 90 6.04 3.51 -9.85
CA LEU A 90 4.77 3.56 -10.56
C LEU A 90 4.15 4.95 -10.50
N ASN A 91 4.10 5.56 -9.30
CA ASN A 91 3.59 6.92 -9.10
C ASN A 91 4.40 7.99 -9.85
N ALA A 92 5.65 7.71 -10.20
CA ALA A 92 6.50 8.59 -10.99
C ALA A 92 6.41 8.33 -12.50
N SER A 93 5.62 7.36 -12.95
CA SER A 93 5.44 6.99 -14.36
C SER A 93 4.03 7.32 -14.86
N GLU A 94 3.85 7.27 -16.17
CA GLU A 94 2.51 7.27 -16.74
C GLU A 94 1.85 5.91 -16.47
N ILE A 95 0.69 5.94 -15.84
CA ILE A 95 -0.14 4.77 -15.55
C ILE A 95 -1.46 4.83 -16.33
N ASP A 96 -1.93 3.67 -16.74
CA ASP A 96 -3.25 3.52 -17.34
C ASP A 96 -4.35 4.04 -16.39
N THR A 97 -5.46 4.49 -16.95
CA THR A 97 -6.63 4.84 -16.15
C THR A 97 -7.21 3.59 -15.47
N LEU A 98 -7.85 3.77 -14.32
CA LEU A 98 -8.51 2.67 -13.60
C LEU A 98 -9.50 1.93 -14.50
N ASP A 99 -10.33 2.67 -15.26
CA ASP A 99 -11.30 2.07 -16.19
C ASP A 99 -10.66 1.17 -17.24
N HIS A 100 -9.53 1.60 -17.80
CA HIS A 100 -8.81 0.81 -18.80
C HIS A 100 -8.17 -0.45 -18.19
N MET A 101 -7.68 -0.34 -16.95
CA MET A 101 -7.15 -1.48 -16.21
C MET A 101 -8.26 -2.49 -15.87
N LEU A 102 -9.40 -2.02 -15.36
CA LEU A 102 -10.55 -2.87 -15.06
C LEU A 102 -11.05 -3.61 -16.30
N GLN A 103 -11.17 -2.93 -17.46
CA GLN A 103 -11.57 -3.59 -18.71
C GLN A 103 -10.64 -4.72 -19.16
N LYS A 104 -9.34 -4.64 -18.83
CA LYS A 104 -8.36 -5.68 -19.16
C LYS A 104 -8.45 -6.88 -18.22
N THR A 105 -8.68 -6.63 -16.94
CA THR A 105 -8.59 -7.63 -15.87
C THR A 105 -9.93 -8.26 -15.52
N HIS A 106 -11.03 -7.53 -15.69
CA HIS A 106 -12.39 -7.97 -15.34
C HIS A 106 -12.93 -8.99 -16.34
N LYS A 107 -12.37 -10.19 -16.34
CA LYS A 107 -12.79 -11.30 -17.22
C LYS A 107 -12.86 -12.58 -16.40
N PRO A 108 -14.06 -13.14 -16.19
CA PRO A 108 -14.20 -14.40 -15.50
C PRO A 108 -13.45 -15.50 -16.26
N LEU A 109 -12.67 -16.29 -15.55
CA LEU A 109 -11.90 -17.41 -16.08
C LEU A 109 -12.60 -18.73 -15.74
N SER A 110 -12.47 -19.73 -16.60
CA SER A 110 -12.86 -21.09 -16.25
C SER A 110 -11.88 -21.72 -15.27
N LEU A 111 -12.32 -22.69 -14.48
CA LEU A 111 -11.47 -23.43 -13.55
C LEU A 111 -10.24 -24.03 -14.26
N ASP A 112 -10.44 -24.63 -15.44
CA ASP A 112 -9.32 -25.18 -16.21
C ASP A 112 -8.27 -24.11 -16.57
N THR A 113 -8.72 -22.91 -16.92
CA THR A 113 -7.81 -21.79 -17.19
C THR A 113 -7.03 -21.40 -15.94
N VAL A 114 -7.68 -21.36 -14.79
CA VAL A 114 -7.04 -21.07 -13.49
C VAL A 114 -5.97 -22.10 -13.16
N LEU A 115 -6.31 -23.37 -13.26
CA LEU A 115 -5.38 -24.46 -12.97
C LEU A 115 -4.16 -24.43 -13.91
N ASN A 116 -4.37 -24.09 -15.17
CA ASN A 116 -3.27 -23.92 -16.12
C ASN A 116 -2.38 -22.72 -15.75
N LEU A 117 -2.98 -21.56 -15.41
CA LEU A 117 -2.22 -20.39 -14.97
C LEU A 117 -1.44 -20.67 -13.68
N ALA A 118 -2.04 -21.37 -12.73
CA ALA A 118 -1.37 -21.80 -11.51
C ALA A 118 -0.16 -22.71 -11.81
N ALA A 119 -0.33 -23.68 -12.72
CA ALA A 119 0.76 -24.54 -13.16
C ALA A 119 1.89 -23.77 -13.88
N GLU A 120 1.57 -22.65 -14.53
CA GLU A 120 2.53 -21.73 -15.14
C GLU A 120 3.19 -20.76 -14.13
N GLY A 121 2.80 -20.84 -12.85
CA GLY A 121 3.39 -20.08 -11.75
C GLY A 121 2.64 -18.80 -11.38
N ALA A 122 1.40 -18.63 -11.82
CA ALA A 122 0.52 -17.60 -11.29
C ALA A 122 0.23 -17.86 -9.79
N GLN A 123 0.09 -16.79 -9.04
CA GLN A 123 -0.21 -16.81 -7.62
C GLN A 123 -1.73 -16.74 -7.43
N LEU A 124 -2.28 -17.51 -6.50
CA LEU A 124 -3.71 -17.57 -6.25
C LEU A 124 -4.05 -16.79 -4.97
N LEU A 125 -4.83 -15.72 -5.09
CA LEU A 125 -5.31 -14.91 -3.98
C LEU A 125 -6.82 -15.12 -3.81
N ASP A 126 -7.21 -15.72 -2.69
CA ASP A 126 -8.60 -15.95 -2.33
C ASP A 126 -9.06 -14.89 -1.33
N THR A 127 -10.06 -14.10 -1.70
CA THR A 127 -10.58 -13.00 -0.87
C THR A 127 -11.87 -13.33 -0.16
N ARG A 128 -12.38 -14.55 -0.34
CA ARG A 128 -13.60 -15.03 0.32
C ARG A 128 -13.43 -15.08 1.85
N ASP A 129 -14.53 -15.17 2.56
CA ASP A 129 -14.50 -15.37 3.99
C ASP A 129 -13.73 -16.63 4.38
N ALA A 130 -13.05 -16.58 5.53
CA ALA A 130 -12.20 -17.69 5.99
C ALA A 130 -12.96 -19.02 6.12
N VAL A 131 -14.25 -18.98 6.47
CA VAL A 131 -15.10 -20.17 6.59
C VAL A 131 -15.32 -20.85 5.23
N ASP A 132 -15.51 -20.05 4.17
CA ASP A 132 -15.70 -20.58 2.81
C ASP A 132 -14.39 -21.12 2.25
N PHE A 133 -13.29 -20.43 2.55
CA PHE A 133 -11.96 -20.92 2.22
C PHE A 133 -11.61 -22.24 2.93
N GLU A 134 -11.92 -22.36 4.23
CA GLU A 134 -11.73 -23.60 4.99
C GLU A 134 -12.58 -24.76 4.45
N GLY A 135 -13.78 -24.45 3.95
CA GLY A 135 -14.69 -25.42 3.37
C GLY A 135 -14.15 -26.04 2.08
N ALA A 136 -13.67 -25.22 1.17
CA ALA A 136 -13.04 -25.65 -0.07
C ALA A 136 -12.21 -24.51 -0.68
N HIS A 137 -10.98 -24.77 -1.08
CA HIS A 137 -10.10 -23.82 -1.75
C HIS A 137 -9.19 -24.50 -2.78
N LEU A 138 -8.61 -23.71 -3.66
CA LEU A 138 -7.60 -24.20 -4.60
C LEU A 138 -6.28 -24.45 -3.89
N VAL A 139 -5.59 -25.54 -4.24
CA VAL A 139 -4.26 -25.83 -3.70
C VAL A 139 -3.31 -24.66 -3.96
N ASP A 140 -2.49 -24.35 -2.98
CA ASP A 140 -1.51 -23.24 -2.99
C ASP A 140 -2.13 -21.83 -3.06
N SER A 141 -3.45 -21.67 -2.87
CA SER A 141 -4.07 -20.38 -2.71
C SER A 141 -3.83 -19.80 -1.32
N ILE A 142 -3.69 -18.48 -1.24
CA ILE A 142 -3.55 -17.74 0.01
C ILE A 142 -4.85 -16.96 0.25
N ASN A 143 -5.45 -17.15 1.42
CA ASN A 143 -6.67 -16.42 1.80
C ASN A 143 -6.32 -15.11 2.51
N ILE A 144 -6.82 -14.02 1.98
CA ILE A 144 -6.75 -12.69 2.60
C ILE A 144 -8.11 -12.03 2.41
N GLY A 145 -8.94 -12.06 3.45
CA GLY A 145 -10.24 -11.39 3.43
C GLY A 145 -10.14 -9.87 3.23
N LEU A 146 -11.15 -9.25 2.62
CA LEU A 146 -11.15 -7.83 2.24
C LEU A 146 -11.16 -6.85 3.41
N GLY A 147 -11.37 -7.32 4.63
CA GLY A 147 -11.35 -6.51 5.84
C GLY A 147 -9.94 -6.16 6.32
N GLY A 148 -9.85 -5.14 7.20
CA GLY A 148 -8.61 -4.84 7.92
C GLY A 148 -7.46 -4.33 7.04
N GLN A 149 -6.33 -5.03 7.08
CA GLN A 149 -5.09 -4.63 6.39
C GLN A 149 -4.86 -5.43 5.08
N TYR A 150 -5.93 -5.76 4.37
CA TYR A 150 -5.88 -6.55 3.14
C TYR A 150 -4.76 -6.11 2.18
N ALA A 151 -4.72 -4.83 1.80
CA ALA A 151 -3.74 -4.30 0.85
C ALA A 151 -2.30 -4.48 1.32
N SER A 152 -2.03 -4.30 2.63
CA SER A 152 -0.70 -4.48 3.20
C SER A 152 -0.26 -5.94 3.16
N TRP A 153 -1.15 -6.87 3.48
CA TRP A 153 -0.86 -8.30 3.42
C TRP A 153 -0.67 -8.77 1.98
N ALA A 154 -1.56 -8.38 1.07
CA ALA A 154 -1.44 -8.73 -0.34
C ALA A 154 -0.10 -8.23 -0.93
N GLY A 155 0.25 -6.96 -0.69
CA GLY A 155 1.51 -6.38 -1.15
C GLY A 155 2.76 -7.01 -0.53
N THR A 156 2.64 -7.60 0.68
CA THR A 156 3.78 -8.25 1.36
C THR A 156 3.98 -9.70 0.92
N LEU A 157 2.89 -10.44 0.73
CA LEU A 157 2.92 -11.88 0.49
C LEU A 157 3.06 -12.25 -1.00
N PHE A 158 2.54 -11.40 -1.89
CA PHE A 158 2.54 -11.68 -3.33
C PHE A 158 3.72 -11.02 -4.04
N ASN A 159 4.31 -11.78 -4.98
CA ASN A 159 5.36 -11.26 -5.84
C ASN A 159 4.74 -10.45 -6.97
N ILE A 160 5.06 -9.16 -7.03
CA ILE A 160 4.53 -8.21 -7.99
C ILE A 160 4.90 -8.53 -9.46
N ASP A 161 5.96 -9.28 -9.68
CA ASP A 161 6.42 -9.66 -11.03
C ASP A 161 5.69 -10.90 -11.59
N LYS A 162 4.86 -11.55 -10.79
CA LYS A 162 4.11 -12.74 -11.21
C LYS A 162 2.63 -12.41 -11.43
N PRO A 163 1.96 -13.10 -12.37
CA PRO A 163 0.51 -13.00 -12.48
C PRO A 163 -0.19 -13.39 -11.19
N ILE A 164 -1.28 -12.70 -10.86
CA ILE A 164 -2.14 -13.02 -9.73
C ILE A 164 -3.51 -13.35 -10.25
N VAL A 165 -4.06 -14.48 -9.81
CA VAL A 165 -5.45 -14.89 -10.05
C VAL A 165 -6.24 -14.61 -8.79
N LEU A 166 -7.32 -13.83 -8.91
CA LEU A 166 -8.23 -13.52 -7.81
C LEU A 166 -9.39 -14.50 -7.76
N ILE A 167 -9.69 -15.00 -6.57
CA ILE A 167 -10.86 -15.83 -6.28
C ILE A 167 -11.75 -15.01 -5.36
N THR A 168 -12.96 -14.68 -5.80
CA THR A 168 -13.91 -13.81 -5.09
C THR A 168 -15.30 -14.40 -5.14
N ASP A 169 -16.18 -13.99 -4.22
CA ASP A 169 -17.58 -14.45 -4.20
C ASP A 169 -18.45 -13.69 -5.20
N SER A 170 -18.09 -12.47 -5.56
CA SER A 170 -18.91 -11.64 -6.43
C SER A 170 -18.11 -10.64 -7.26
N ALA A 171 -18.73 -10.13 -8.33
CA ALA A 171 -18.18 -9.05 -9.16
C ALA A 171 -17.89 -7.75 -8.39
N ALA A 172 -18.72 -7.43 -7.41
CA ALA A 172 -18.53 -6.21 -6.62
C ALA A 172 -17.32 -6.33 -5.69
N GLU A 173 -17.05 -7.51 -5.17
CA GLU A 173 -15.85 -7.79 -4.36
C GLU A 173 -14.60 -7.80 -5.22
N GLU A 174 -14.68 -8.32 -6.45
CA GLU A 174 -13.60 -8.26 -7.42
C GLU A 174 -13.17 -6.83 -7.68
N GLU A 175 -14.11 -5.93 -8.00
CA GLU A 175 -13.81 -4.52 -8.23
C GLU A 175 -13.15 -3.90 -6.99
N THR A 176 -13.67 -4.17 -5.79
CA THR A 176 -13.09 -3.72 -4.52
C THR A 176 -11.69 -4.26 -4.33
N THR A 177 -11.47 -5.55 -4.63
CA THR A 177 -10.17 -6.21 -4.54
C THR A 177 -9.14 -5.55 -5.45
N ILE A 178 -9.50 -5.29 -6.71
CA ILE A 178 -8.63 -4.66 -7.69
C ILE A 178 -8.28 -3.23 -7.27
N VAL A 179 -9.27 -2.45 -6.84
CA VAL A 179 -9.08 -1.04 -6.45
C VAL A 179 -8.25 -0.91 -5.17
N CYS A 180 -8.48 -1.77 -4.17
CA CYS A 180 -7.85 -1.61 -2.85
C CYS A 180 -6.40 -2.11 -2.76
N SER A 181 -5.98 -3.06 -3.60
CA SER A 181 -4.69 -3.74 -3.35
C SER A 181 -3.74 -3.79 -4.52
N ILE A 182 -4.24 -3.66 -5.73
CA ILE A 182 -3.47 -4.05 -6.90
C ILE A 182 -3.44 -2.92 -7.94
N ALA A 183 -3.93 -1.74 -7.60
CA ALA A 183 -3.87 -0.60 -8.51
C ALA A 183 -2.50 -0.46 -9.20
N PRO A 184 -1.36 -0.68 -8.53
CA PRO A 184 -0.05 -0.73 -9.17
C PRO A 184 0.21 -1.96 -10.03
N CYS A 185 -0.43 -3.10 -9.73
CA CYS A 185 -0.17 -4.41 -10.37
C CYS A 185 -1.21 -4.83 -11.39
N CYS A 186 -2.25 -4.03 -11.63
CA CYS A 186 -3.42 -4.42 -12.46
C CYS A 186 -3.10 -4.89 -13.88
N SER A 187 -1.92 -4.60 -14.41
CA SER A 187 -1.54 -5.09 -15.74
C SER A 187 -1.33 -6.62 -15.81
N ARG A 188 -1.30 -7.31 -14.67
CA ARG A 188 -1.02 -8.75 -14.55
C ARG A 188 -2.05 -9.52 -13.71
N VAL A 189 -3.15 -8.89 -13.33
CA VAL A 189 -4.23 -9.56 -12.61
C VAL A 189 -5.17 -10.22 -13.60
N ALA A 190 -5.38 -11.51 -13.43
CA ALA A 190 -6.42 -12.27 -14.11
C ALA A 190 -7.46 -12.70 -13.05
N THR A 191 -8.73 -12.46 -13.29
CA THR A 191 -9.78 -12.67 -12.30
C THR A 191 -10.58 -13.92 -12.56
N VAL A 192 -10.88 -14.65 -11.50
CA VAL A 192 -11.80 -15.78 -11.51
C VAL A 192 -12.96 -15.51 -10.58
N TRP A 193 -14.15 -15.65 -11.12
CA TRP A 193 -15.35 -15.87 -10.32
C TRP A 193 -15.45 -17.37 -10.07
N ALA A 194 -15.11 -17.82 -8.91
CA ALA A 194 -15.48 -19.15 -8.51
C ALA A 194 -16.86 -19.08 -7.85
N THR A 195 -17.93 -19.01 -8.62
CA THR A 195 -19.23 -19.46 -8.12
C THR A 195 -19.13 -20.98 -7.97
N PHE A 196 -18.86 -21.43 -6.77
CA PHE A 196 -18.96 -22.85 -6.39
C PHE A 196 -20.46 -23.28 -6.31
N GLU A 197 -21.27 -22.99 -7.33
CA GLU A 197 -22.66 -23.42 -7.38
C GLU A 197 -22.86 -24.84 -7.94
N SER A 198 -21.78 -25.61 -8.11
CA SER A 198 -21.94 -26.99 -8.67
C SER A 198 -20.80 -27.91 -8.23
N PHE A 199 -20.86 -28.37 -6.98
CA PHE A 199 -20.28 -29.66 -6.61
C PHE A 199 -21.24 -30.40 -5.68
#